data_eefdfd75ddbc21381a776ea6f61e790a
#
_entry.id   eefdfd75ddbc21381a776ea6f61e790a
#
_cell.length_a   1.000
_cell.length_b   1.000
_cell.length_c   1.000
_cell.angle_alpha   90.00
_cell.angle_beta   90.00
_cell.angle_gamma   90.00
#
_symmetry.space_group_name_H-M   'P 1'
#
loop_
_entity.id
_entity.type
_entity.pdbx_description
1 polymer ?
#
loop_
_entity_poly.entity_id
_entity_poly.type
_entity_poly.pdbx_seq_one_letter_code
_entity_poly.pdbx_strand_id
1 'polypeptide(L)'
;MRINRRFTKAGTSALDSVEYETRTSRITNPDGSVVFEMNDAEIPRNWSQLATDIMVSKYFRKAGVPQNNEAGEPMRDAGGNVVTGPERSARQVIHRLAGCWRHWGEKYGYFDGAEDGQAFYDEVCHMLLHQMCAPNSPQWFNTGLNWAYGITGPAQGHFFAIRRLANS
;
A
#
# COMPACT_ATOMS: atom_id res chain seq x y z
N MET A 1 0.53 22.95 9.59
CA MET A 1 -0.47 22.49 10.57
C MET A 1 0.22 21.62 11.60
N ARG A 2 -0.21 21.69 12.86
CA ARG A 2 0.27 20.85 13.95
C ARG A 2 -0.57 19.59 14.05
N ILE A 3 0.07 18.42 14.20
CA ILE A 3 -0.58 17.12 14.38
C ILE A 3 -0.30 16.62 15.79
N ASN A 4 -1.36 16.51 16.60
CA ASN A 4 -1.25 15.93 17.93
C ASN A 4 -1.49 14.41 17.83
N ARG A 5 -0.56 13.63 18.35
CA ARG A 5 -0.70 12.16 18.43
C ARG A 5 -1.85 11.80 19.37
N ARG A 6 -2.72 10.91 18.94
CA ARG A 6 -3.86 10.41 19.72
C ARG A 6 -3.77 8.90 19.97
N PHE A 7 -3.35 8.15 18.97
CA PHE A 7 -3.30 6.70 19.00
C PHE A 7 -1.88 6.17 19.03
N THR A 8 -0.91 6.96 18.60
CA THR A 8 0.48 6.54 18.40
C THR A 8 1.43 7.27 19.34
N LYS A 9 2.65 6.73 19.47
CA LYS A 9 3.74 7.33 20.26
C LYS A 9 4.92 7.63 19.34
N ALA A 10 5.59 8.76 19.59
CA ALA A 10 6.83 9.09 18.88
C ALA A 10 7.90 7.99 19.12
N GLY A 11 8.66 7.70 18.07
CA GLY A 11 9.73 6.68 18.12
C GLY A 11 9.23 5.23 18.04
N THR A 12 7.92 4.99 17.88
CA THR A 12 7.36 3.65 17.71
C THR A 12 6.73 3.53 16.32
N SER A 13 7.04 2.46 15.58
CA SER A 13 6.44 2.21 14.28
C SER A 13 4.94 1.92 14.42
N ALA A 14 4.11 2.72 13.77
CA ALA A 14 2.67 2.49 13.74
C ALA A 14 2.31 1.22 12.97
N LEU A 15 3.13 0.82 11.98
CA LEU A 15 2.94 -0.43 11.23
C LEU A 15 3.14 -1.67 12.09
N ASP A 16 3.88 -1.57 13.20
CA ASP A 16 4.13 -2.67 14.14
C ASP A 16 3.16 -2.66 15.32
N SER A 17 2.12 -1.82 15.28
CA SER A 17 1.09 -1.73 16.34
C SER A 17 0.11 -2.89 16.35
N VAL A 18 0.16 -3.78 15.37
CA VAL A 18 -0.69 -4.98 15.25
C VAL A 18 0.16 -6.20 14.99
N GLU A 19 -0.33 -7.36 15.42
CA GLU A 19 0.23 -8.66 15.03
C GLU A 19 -0.16 -8.99 13.59
N TYR A 20 0.78 -9.58 12.84
CA TYR A 20 0.54 -10.02 11.47
C TYR A 20 0.58 -11.54 11.39
N GLU A 21 -0.10 -12.07 10.42
CA GLU A 21 -0.04 -13.49 10.04
C GLU A 21 -0.10 -13.63 8.52
N THR A 22 0.36 -14.76 8.03
CA THR A 22 0.28 -15.12 6.62
C THR A 22 -1.04 -15.80 6.34
N ARG A 23 -1.76 -15.34 5.31
CA ARG A 23 -3.05 -15.92 4.89
C ARG A 23 -3.09 -16.21 3.41
N THR A 24 -3.89 -17.21 3.06
CA THR A 24 -4.30 -17.46 1.68
C THR A 24 -5.55 -16.65 1.35
N SER A 25 -5.52 -15.97 0.21
CA SER A 25 -6.69 -15.39 -0.43
C SER A 25 -6.96 -16.11 -1.74
N ARG A 26 -8.16 -16.69 -1.89
CA ARG A 26 -8.55 -17.46 -3.07
C ARG A 26 -9.95 -17.08 -3.53
N ILE A 27 -10.07 -16.76 -4.83
CA ILE A 27 -11.35 -16.47 -5.47
C ILE A 27 -11.61 -17.53 -6.53
N THR A 28 -12.76 -18.14 -6.48
CA THR A 28 -13.21 -19.16 -7.44
C THR A 28 -14.48 -18.73 -8.13
N ASN A 29 -14.65 -19.17 -9.37
CA ASN A 29 -15.91 -19.10 -10.08
C ASN A 29 -16.92 -20.13 -9.53
N PRO A 30 -18.21 -20.03 -9.86
CA PRO A 30 -19.23 -21.01 -9.50
C PRO A 30 -18.93 -22.44 -9.98
N ASP A 31 -18.17 -22.59 -11.07
CA ASP A 31 -17.73 -23.90 -11.61
C ASP A 31 -16.51 -24.49 -10.86
N GLY A 32 -16.00 -23.78 -9.83
CA GLY A 32 -14.84 -24.19 -9.05
C GLY A 32 -13.48 -23.79 -9.63
N SER A 33 -13.44 -23.20 -10.82
CA SER A 33 -12.18 -22.70 -11.40
C SER A 33 -11.62 -21.55 -10.59
N VAL A 34 -10.29 -21.53 -10.37
CA VAL A 34 -9.60 -20.50 -9.59
C VAL A 34 -9.35 -19.29 -10.49
N VAL A 35 -9.91 -18.14 -10.09
CA VAL A 35 -9.69 -16.84 -10.76
C VAL A 35 -8.47 -16.13 -10.21
N PHE A 36 -8.24 -16.26 -8.91
CA PHE A 36 -7.14 -15.61 -8.21
C PHE A 36 -6.75 -16.44 -7.00
N GLU A 37 -5.45 -16.56 -6.75
CA GLU A 37 -4.90 -17.16 -5.54
C GLU A 37 -3.60 -16.48 -5.14
N MET A 38 -3.44 -16.20 -3.85
CA MET A 38 -2.21 -15.80 -3.19
C MET A 38 -2.12 -16.50 -1.84
N ASN A 39 -1.08 -17.29 -1.63
CA ASN A 39 -0.94 -18.15 -0.45
C ASN A 39 -0.14 -17.53 0.70
N ASP A 40 0.54 -16.41 0.48
CA ASP A 40 1.53 -15.83 1.38
C ASP A 40 1.28 -14.33 1.64
N ALA A 41 0.02 -13.93 1.68
CA ALA A 41 -0.35 -12.56 1.98
C ALA A 41 -0.18 -12.27 3.49
N GLU A 42 0.69 -11.32 3.84
CA GLU A 42 0.86 -10.82 5.21
C GLU A 42 -0.23 -9.81 5.55
N ILE A 43 -1.07 -10.15 6.51
CA ILE A 43 -2.28 -9.40 6.87
C ILE A 43 -2.35 -9.23 8.40
N PRO A 44 -2.86 -8.09 8.93
CA PRO A 44 -3.14 -7.97 10.36
C PRO A 44 -4.03 -9.10 10.85
N ARG A 45 -3.61 -9.75 11.93
CA ARG A 45 -4.27 -10.95 12.47
C ARG A 45 -5.73 -10.74 12.87
N ASN A 46 -6.08 -9.52 13.27
CA ASN A 46 -7.43 -9.15 13.67
C ASN A 46 -8.38 -8.84 12.50
N TRP A 47 -7.89 -8.83 11.25
CA TRP A 47 -8.76 -8.62 10.10
C TRP A 47 -9.58 -9.89 9.80
N SER A 48 -10.82 -9.72 9.32
CA SER A 48 -11.63 -10.83 8.86
C SER A 48 -11.07 -11.45 7.57
N GLN A 49 -11.43 -12.70 7.26
CA GLN A 49 -11.07 -13.31 5.98
C GLN A 49 -11.64 -12.52 4.80
N LEU A 50 -12.86 -11.98 4.93
CA LEU A 50 -13.46 -11.12 3.89
C LEU A 50 -12.62 -9.87 3.66
N ALA A 51 -12.16 -9.18 4.71
CA ALA A 51 -11.27 -8.02 4.58
C ALA A 51 -9.94 -8.41 3.93
N THR A 52 -9.39 -9.58 4.28
CA THR A 52 -8.20 -10.15 3.63
C THR A 52 -8.43 -10.34 2.14
N ASP A 53 -9.51 -11.01 1.75
CA ASP A 53 -9.79 -11.33 0.35
C ASP A 53 -10.00 -10.05 -0.49
N ILE A 54 -10.68 -9.05 0.06
CA ILE A 54 -10.84 -7.75 -0.60
C ILE A 54 -9.49 -7.04 -0.75
N MET A 55 -8.69 -6.97 0.31
CA MET A 55 -7.39 -6.30 0.28
C MET A 55 -6.47 -6.97 -0.75
N VAL A 56 -6.32 -8.28 -0.66
CA VAL A 56 -5.38 -9.04 -1.48
C VAL A 56 -5.83 -9.11 -2.93
N SER A 57 -7.11 -9.44 -3.19
CA SER A 57 -7.58 -9.62 -4.56
C SER A 57 -7.76 -8.31 -5.33
N LYS A 58 -8.17 -7.23 -4.65
CA LYS A 58 -8.50 -5.95 -5.29
C LYS A 58 -7.41 -4.90 -5.14
N TYR A 59 -6.83 -4.74 -3.96
CA TYR A 59 -6.04 -3.56 -3.61
C TYR A 59 -4.54 -3.78 -3.64
N PHE A 60 -4.04 -5.00 -3.44
CA PHE A 60 -2.63 -5.30 -3.68
C PHE A 60 -2.27 -5.02 -5.13
N ARG A 61 -1.19 -4.28 -5.36
CA ARG A 61 -0.61 -4.12 -6.69
C ARG A 61 -0.12 -5.47 -7.19
N LYS A 62 -0.52 -5.87 -8.40
CA LYS A 62 -0.28 -7.23 -8.93
C LYS A 62 1.08 -7.40 -9.61
N ALA A 63 1.73 -6.30 -10.04
CA ALA A 63 2.99 -6.37 -10.75
C ALA A 63 3.78 -5.06 -10.63
N GLY A 64 5.09 -5.14 -10.89
CA GLY A 64 5.97 -3.98 -10.94
C GLY A 64 6.49 -3.53 -9.57
N VAL A 65 6.14 -4.22 -8.48
CA VAL A 65 6.65 -3.91 -7.14
C VAL A 65 8.01 -4.57 -6.94
N PRO A 66 9.06 -3.81 -6.57
CA PRO A 66 10.35 -4.39 -6.22
C PRO A 66 10.20 -5.48 -5.16
N GLN A 67 10.78 -6.64 -5.40
CA GLN A 67 10.82 -7.72 -4.41
C GLN A 67 12.12 -7.63 -3.62
N ASN A 68 12.02 -7.78 -2.31
CA ASN A 68 13.17 -7.73 -1.41
C ASN A 68 13.46 -9.11 -0.84
N ASN A 69 14.73 -9.33 -0.49
CA ASN A 69 15.17 -10.49 0.27
C ASN A 69 14.81 -10.32 1.77
N GLU A 70 15.15 -11.31 2.58
CA GLU A 70 14.92 -11.28 4.04
C GLU A 70 15.65 -10.14 4.76
N ALA A 71 16.74 -9.62 4.19
CA ALA A 71 17.45 -8.46 4.71
C ALA A 71 16.83 -7.11 4.31
N GLY A 72 15.73 -7.14 3.52
CA GLY A 72 15.07 -5.92 3.02
C GLY A 72 15.72 -5.30 1.79
N GLU A 73 16.72 -5.97 1.17
CA GLU A 73 17.42 -5.47 0.01
C GLU A 73 16.73 -5.91 -1.30
N PRO A 74 16.71 -5.06 -2.34
CA PRO A 74 16.11 -5.41 -3.63
C PRO A 74 16.78 -6.65 -4.25
N MET A 75 15.98 -7.67 -4.54
CA MET A 75 16.42 -8.85 -5.29
C MET A 75 16.77 -8.46 -6.73
N ARG A 76 17.83 -9.09 -7.27
CA ARG A 76 18.24 -8.89 -8.66
C ARG A 76 18.30 -10.22 -9.41
N ASP A 77 17.93 -10.18 -10.70
CA ASP A 77 18.08 -11.30 -11.60
C ASP A 77 19.53 -11.49 -12.06
N ALA A 78 19.79 -12.51 -12.87
CA ALA A 78 21.13 -12.80 -13.40
C ALA A 78 21.67 -11.67 -14.30
N GLY A 79 20.82 -10.80 -14.82
CA GLY A 79 21.19 -9.62 -15.61
C GLY A 79 21.41 -8.36 -14.76
N GLY A 80 21.26 -8.44 -13.43
CA GLY A 80 21.39 -7.32 -12.51
C GLY A 80 20.15 -6.42 -12.39
N ASN A 81 19.04 -6.75 -13.07
CA ASN A 81 17.79 -5.99 -12.99
C ASN A 81 17.06 -6.30 -11.69
N VAL A 82 16.35 -5.32 -11.15
CA VAL A 82 15.50 -5.52 -9.96
C VAL A 82 14.36 -6.48 -10.30
N VAL A 83 14.24 -7.56 -9.52
CA VAL A 83 13.12 -8.49 -9.62
C VAL A 83 11.85 -7.79 -9.14
N THR A 84 10.80 -7.85 -9.94
CA THR A 84 9.51 -7.24 -9.61
C THR A 84 8.38 -8.26 -9.55
N GLY A 85 7.38 -7.98 -8.73
CA GLY A 85 6.23 -8.86 -8.51
C GLY A 85 5.03 -8.09 -7.94
N PRO A 86 4.12 -8.80 -7.26
CA PRO A 86 3.00 -8.18 -6.55
C PRO A 86 3.42 -7.60 -5.20
N GLU A 87 2.56 -6.75 -4.63
CA GLU A 87 2.53 -6.53 -3.17
C GLU A 87 2.16 -7.84 -2.46
N ARG A 88 2.76 -8.08 -1.30
CA ARG A 88 2.55 -9.29 -0.49
C ARG A 88 2.11 -9.00 0.94
N SER A 89 2.08 -7.72 1.33
CA SER A 89 1.79 -7.30 2.69
C SER A 89 0.85 -6.11 2.72
N ALA A 90 -0.10 -6.15 3.65
CA ALA A 90 -0.92 -4.98 3.99
C ALA A 90 -0.05 -3.81 4.46
N ARG A 91 1.12 -4.08 5.07
CA ARG A 91 2.11 -3.04 5.42
C ARG A 91 2.51 -2.21 4.21
N GLN A 92 2.77 -2.86 3.07
CA GLN A 92 3.19 -2.18 1.84
C GLN A 92 2.10 -1.23 1.34
N VAL A 93 0.86 -1.70 1.32
CA VAL A 93 -0.29 -0.89 0.86
C VAL A 93 -0.50 0.32 1.77
N ILE A 94 -0.53 0.11 3.09
CA ILE A 94 -0.74 1.18 4.06
C ILE A 94 0.43 2.16 4.05
N HIS A 95 1.66 1.66 3.99
CA HIS A 95 2.86 2.50 3.90
C HIS A 95 2.84 3.40 2.67
N ARG A 96 2.52 2.86 1.48
CA ARG A 96 2.51 3.69 0.28
C ARG A 96 1.41 4.74 0.27
N LEU A 97 0.24 4.45 0.85
CA LEU A 97 -0.82 5.44 0.99
C LEU A 97 -0.42 6.56 1.96
N ALA A 98 -0.19 6.19 3.21
CA ALA A 98 0.12 7.15 4.27
C ALA A 98 1.42 7.92 3.99
N GLY A 99 2.44 7.23 3.48
CA GLY A 99 3.72 7.84 3.13
C GLY A 99 3.62 8.82 1.97
N CYS A 100 2.84 8.49 0.94
CA CYS A 100 2.58 9.39 -0.18
C CYS A 100 1.82 10.65 0.26
N TRP A 101 0.79 10.51 1.09
CA TRP A 101 0.07 11.68 1.62
C TRP A 101 0.95 12.54 2.52
N ARG A 102 1.77 11.92 3.38
CA ARG A 102 2.80 12.63 4.15
C ARG A 102 3.74 13.38 3.23
N HIS A 103 4.31 12.70 2.22
CA HIS A 103 5.22 13.31 1.25
C HIS A 103 4.60 14.54 0.56
N TRP A 104 3.34 14.46 0.15
CA TRP A 104 2.65 15.62 -0.40
C TRP A 104 2.49 16.75 0.63
N GLY A 105 2.13 16.41 1.86
CA GLY A 105 2.02 17.39 2.94
C GLY A 105 3.34 18.10 3.24
N GLU A 106 4.46 17.38 3.25
CA GLU A 106 5.80 17.92 3.41
C GLU A 106 6.18 18.82 2.21
N LYS A 107 5.98 18.30 1.00
CA LYS A 107 6.31 19.01 -0.25
C LYS A 107 5.58 20.35 -0.38
N TYR A 108 4.34 20.42 0.07
CA TYR A 108 3.51 21.62 -0.04
C TYR A 108 3.42 22.44 1.26
N GLY A 109 4.25 22.12 2.25
CA GLY A 109 4.36 22.91 3.48
C GLY A 109 3.12 22.85 4.37
N TYR A 110 2.40 21.73 4.40
CA TYR A 110 1.20 21.59 5.22
C TYR A 110 1.51 21.39 6.70
N PHE A 111 2.66 20.83 7.03
CA PHE A 111 3.08 20.57 8.40
C PHE A 111 3.95 21.70 8.94
N ASP A 112 3.84 21.98 10.24
CA ASP A 112 4.66 23.01 10.90
C ASP A 112 6.10 22.53 11.10
N GLY A 113 6.33 21.21 11.13
CA GLY A 113 7.65 20.61 11.24
C GLY A 113 7.67 19.12 10.86
N ALA A 114 8.86 18.53 10.85
CA ALA A 114 9.06 17.14 10.47
C ALA A 114 8.34 16.16 11.41
N GLU A 115 8.25 16.50 12.71
CA GLU A 115 7.54 15.70 13.70
C GLU A 115 6.04 15.65 13.42
N ASP A 116 5.45 16.74 12.92
CA ASP A 116 4.03 16.78 12.53
C ASP A 116 3.77 15.88 11.31
N GLY A 117 4.70 15.86 10.36
CA GLY A 117 4.64 14.94 9.21
C GLY A 117 4.74 13.47 9.64
N GLN A 118 5.64 13.17 10.60
CA GLN A 118 5.75 11.82 11.16
C GLN A 118 4.52 11.44 11.98
N ALA A 119 4.01 12.35 12.80
CA ALA A 119 2.78 12.13 13.56
C ALA A 119 1.59 11.85 12.63
N PHE A 120 1.44 12.63 11.55
CA PHE A 120 0.42 12.39 10.54
C PHE A 120 0.52 10.99 9.94
N TYR A 121 1.72 10.58 9.52
CA TYR A 121 1.96 9.25 8.95
C TYR A 121 1.57 8.14 9.93
N ASP A 122 2.05 8.23 11.17
CA ASP A 122 1.80 7.21 12.19
C ASP A 122 0.31 7.09 12.54
N GLU A 123 -0.38 8.23 12.74
CA GLU A 123 -1.81 8.26 13.04
C GLU A 123 -2.64 7.69 11.89
N VAL A 124 -2.32 8.02 10.64
CA VAL A 124 -3.02 7.48 9.46
C VAL A 124 -2.77 5.98 9.32
N CYS A 125 -1.52 5.51 9.49
CA CYS A 125 -1.21 4.08 9.49
C CYS A 125 -2.02 3.33 10.56
N HIS A 126 -2.08 3.87 11.78
CA HIS A 126 -2.86 3.28 12.85
C HIS A 126 -4.35 3.18 12.48
N MET A 127 -4.94 4.27 12.00
CA MET A 127 -6.35 4.28 11.63
C MET A 127 -6.69 3.29 10.51
N LEU A 128 -5.80 3.14 9.51
CA LEU A 128 -5.99 2.18 8.42
C LEU A 128 -5.86 0.74 8.90
N LEU A 129 -4.85 0.43 9.73
CA LEU A 129 -4.62 -0.91 10.30
C LEU A 129 -5.75 -1.37 11.20
N HIS A 130 -6.30 -0.45 11.99
CA HIS A 130 -7.42 -0.73 12.89
C HIS A 130 -8.80 -0.56 12.24
N GLN A 131 -8.84 -0.36 10.91
CA GLN A 131 -10.08 -0.20 10.13
C GLN A 131 -10.99 0.93 10.65
N MET A 132 -10.40 1.96 11.27
CA MET A 132 -11.12 3.14 11.78
C MET A 132 -11.51 4.09 10.64
N CYS A 133 -10.80 4.03 9.53
CA CYS A 133 -11.10 4.73 8.29
C CYS A 133 -10.71 3.88 7.08
N ALA A 134 -11.30 4.20 5.94
CA ALA A 134 -10.91 3.60 4.67
C ALA A 134 -11.06 4.63 3.55
N PRO A 135 -10.03 4.86 2.74
CA PRO A 135 -10.17 5.63 1.51
C PRO A 135 -11.04 4.86 0.51
N ASN A 136 -11.58 5.57 -0.48
CA ASN A 136 -12.32 4.90 -1.55
C ASN A 136 -11.36 4.12 -2.48
N SER A 137 -11.92 3.22 -3.30
CA SER A 137 -11.15 2.29 -4.13
C SER A 137 -10.08 2.95 -5.01
N PRO A 138 -10.28 4.10 -5.66
CA PRO A 138 -9.24 4.74 -6.45
C PRO A 138 -7.97 5.07 -5.68
N GLN A 139 -8.08 5.43 -4.40
CA GLN A 139 -6.93 5.68 -3.53
C GLN A 139 -6.17 4.38 -3.25
N TRP A 140 -6.89 3.32 -2.87
CA TRP A 140 -6.30 2.01 -2.64
C TRP A 140 -5.53 1.48 -3.85
N PHE A 141 -6.05 1.69 -5.07
CA PHE A 141 -5.41 1.18 -6.29
C PHE A 141 -4.17 1.96 -6.71
N ASN A 142 -4.16 3.29 -6.50
CA ASN A 142 -3.24 4.15 -7.24
C ASN A 142 -2.31 4.98 -6.35
N THR A 143 -2.75 5.36 -5.15
CA THR A 143 -1.97 6.28 -4.31
C THR A 143 -0.66 5.64 -3.88
N GLY A 144 0.42 6.37 -4.09
CA GLY A 144 1.76 6.02 -3.64
C GLY A 144 2.51 5.05 -4.53
N LEU A 145 1.93 4.50 -5.62
CA LEU A 145 2.64 3.56 -6.49
C LEU A 145 3.91 4.16 -7.11
N ASN A 146 3.84 5.40 -7.57
CA ASN A 146 5.03 6.10 -8.08
C ASN A 146 5.98 6.47 -6.95
N TRP A 147 5.45 7.00 -5.85
CA TRP A 147 6.26 7.43 -4.72
C TRP A 147 7.04 6.27 -4.08
N ALA A 148 6.38 5.13 -3.85
CA ALA A 148 6.99 3.99 -3.16
C ALA A 148 7.81 3.08 -4.08
N TYR A 149 7.38 2.92 -5.34
CA TYR A 149 7.91 1.89 -6.23
C TYR A 149 8.43 2.42 -7.57
N GLY A 150 8.30 3.73 -7.84
CA GLY A 150 8.65 4.31 -9.15
C GLY A 150 7.73 3.87 -10.29
N ILE A 151 6.59 3.25 -10.00
CA ILE A 151 5.67 2.75 -11.02
C ILE A 151 5.01 3.93 -11.72
N THR A 152 5.23 4.00 -13.04
CA THR A 152 4.58 4.94 -13.96
C THR A 152 3.67 4.18 -14.90
N GLY A 153 2.49 4.70 -15.16
CA GLY A 153 1.54 4.05 -16.07
C GLY A 153 0.10 4.51 -15.82
N PRO A 154 -0.86 4.01 -16.60
CA PRO A 154 -2.25 4.34 -16.38
C PRO A 154 -2.71 3.86 -15.01
N ALA A 155 -3.58 4.66 -14.38
CA ALA A 155 -4.14 4.30 -13.09
C ALA A 155 -4.95 3.00 -13.18
N GLN A 156 -4.79 2.13 -12.17
CA GLN A 156 -5.54 0.89 -12.10
C GLN A 156 -6.99 1.16 -11.66
N GLY A 157 -7.95 0.45 -12.25
CA GLY A 157 -9.36 0.52 -11.86
C GLY A 157 -10.14 1.70 -12.45
N HIS A 158 -9.54 2.48 -13.35
CA HIS A 158 -10.20 3.59 -14.05
C HIS A 158 -9.95 3.54 -15.54
N PHE A 159 -10.97 3.87 -16.32
CA PHE A 159 -10.80 4.24 -17.71
C PHE A 159 -10.44 5.72 -17.77
N PHE A 160 -9.21 6.05 -18.17
CA PHE A 160 -8.84 7.40 -18.54
C PHE A 160 -8.87 7.51 -20.05
N ALA A 161 -9.68 8.41 -20.57
CA ALA A 161 -9.47 8.92 -21.90
C ALA A 161 -8.22 9.82 -21.84
N ILE A 162 -7.08 9.29 -22.24
CA ILE A 162 -5.89 10.12 -22.50
C ILE A 162 -6.21 10.88 -23.79
N ARG A 163 -6.64 12.12 -23.65
CA ARG A 163 -6.56 13.06 -24.78
C ARG A 163 -5.07 13.24 -25.05
N ARG A 164 -4.55 12.60 -26.09
CA ARG A 164 -3.32 13.05 -26.71
C ARG A 164 -3.59 14.48 -27.15
N LEU A 165 -2.98 15.43 -26.50
CA LEU A 165 -2.82 16.76 -27.07
C LEU A 165 -2.01 16.52 -28.35
N ALA A 166 -2.65 16.63 -29.49
CA ALA A 166 -1.97 16.67 -30.76
C ALA A 166 -1.08 17.91 -30.70
N ASN A 167 0.21 17.68 -30.78
CA ASN A 167 1.15 18.77 -30.99
C ASN A 167 0.82 19.38 -32.35
N SER A 168 0.29 20.58 -32.32
CA SER A 168 0.26 21.50 -33.46
C SER A 168 1.60 22.21 -33.53
#